data_9921e0b6fb0d6036ebfac469da08372e
#
_entry.id   9921e0b6fb0d6036ebfac469da08372e
#
_cell.length_a   1.000
_cell.length_b   1.000
_cell.length_c   1.000
_cell.angle_alpha   90.00
_cell.angle_beta   90.00
_cell.angle_gamma   90.00
#
_symmetry.space_group_name_H-M   'P 1'
#
loop_
_entity.id
_entity.type
_entity.pdbx_description
1 polymer ?
#
loop_
_entity_poly.entity_id
_entity_poly.type
_entity_poly.pdbx_seq_one_letter_code
_entity_poly.pdbx_strand_id
1 'polypeptide(L)'
;MIHYDYLGFKEDLQVASKVYWADLRADYRENLPQKLTRLMKTAGMGQIDFEDKFAAIKLHFGEPGNLAFLRPNWAKAVADFVKERGGKPFLTDCNTLYVGGRKNALDHMDAAMLNGFSPLSTGCQIIIADGLKGNDEVEVPVRGGEYVKNAKIGRAVMDADVFISLTHFKGHEEAGFGGALKNIGMGCGSRAGKMEQHNAGKPHVAQEHCVGCGACTRICAHSGVTVTDRKASIDHSRCVGCGRCIAVCPRDAIRVNWDETVTNLNRKIAEYAQAVVDGRPCFHISLVIDVSPNCDCHAENDAAIIPNVGMFASFDPVALDMACVDAVNAQPPLPGAAAAGDCGHDHFHHLHPETDWMSCLEHAEKLGMGTREYELIKI
;
A
#
# COMPACT_ATOMS: atom_id res chain seq x y z
N MET A 1 -19.71 -21.76 13.24
CA MET A 1 -19.89 -20.29 13.22
C MET A 1 -19.42 -19.78 14.57
N ILE A 2 -18.14 -19.50 14.71
CA ILE A 2 -17.55 -19.02 15.97
C ILE A 2 -17.50 -17.50 15.82
N HIS A 3 -18.40 -16.81 16.51
CA HIS A 3 -18.32 -15.38 16.72
C HIS A 3 -17.09 -15.12 17.60
N TYR A 4 -16.04 -14.57 17.04
CA TYR A 4 -15.03 -13.89 17.82
C TYR A 4 -15.61 -12.53 18.23
N ASP A 5 -16.06 -12.43 19.47
CA ASP A 5 -16.21 -11.14 20.13
C ASP A 5 -14.81 -10.54 20.28
N TYR A 6 -14.35 -9.86 19.25
CA TYR A 6 -13.18 -9.01 19.31
C TYR A 6 -13.57 -7.77 20.13
N LEU A 7 -13.18 -7.81 21.43
CA LEU A 7 -13.09 -6.69 22.38
C LEU A 7 -14.20 -5.64 22.19
N GLY A 8 -15.13 -5.64 23.12
CA GLY A 8 -16.22 -4.68 23.22
C GLY A 8 -15.76 -3.22 23.16
N PHE A 9 -15.62 -2.71 21.94
CA PHE A 9 -15.55 -1.28 21.65
C PHE A 9 -16.91 -0.84 21.13
N LYS A 10 -17.88 -0.79 22.01
CA LYS A 10 -19.07 0.04 21.84
C LYS A 10 -19.23 0.87 23.12
N GLU A 11 -19.17 2.17 22.89
CA GLU A 11 -19.47 3.22 23.86
C GLU A 11 -18.45 3.37 25.01
N ASP A 12 -17.27 3.94 24.68
CA ASP A 12 -16.59 4.84 25.63
C ASP A 12 -15.73 5.83 24.85
N LEU A 13 -15.72 7.07 25.33
CA LEU A 13 -14.94 8.24 24.94
C LEU A 13 -13.66 7.88 24.17
N GLN A 14 -13.38 8.58 23.06
CA GLN A 14 -12.16 8.52 22.26
C GLN A 14 -10.91 8.29 23.12
N VAL A 15 -10.61 7.03 23.41
CA VAL A 15 -9.34 6.67 24.04
C VAL A 15 -8.29 6.70 22.96
N ALA A 16 -7.30 7.56 23.11
CA ALA A 16 -6.17 7.67 22.20
C ALA A 16 -5.54 6.29 21.93
N SER A 17 -5.35 5.93 20.68
CA SER A 17 -4.75 4.66 20.29
C SER A 17 -3.25 4.64 20.59
N LYS A 18 -2.72 3.50 21.02
CA LYS A 18 -1.29 3.36 21.32
C LYS A 18 -0.49 3.16 20.03
N VAL A 19 0.48 4.03 19.83
CA VAL A 19 1.51 3.91 18.80
C VAL A 19 2.85 3.74 19.46
N TYR A 20 3.53 2.63 19.18
CA TYR A 20 4.85 2.34 19.71
C TYR A 20 5.92 2.79 18.75
N TRP A 21 6.98 3.39 19.26
CA TRP A 21 8.05 3.96 18.48
C TRP A 21 9.44 3.57 18.99
N ALA A 22 10.33 3.24 18.06
CA ALA A 22 11.74 2.99 18.31
C ALA A 22 12.60 3.81 17.35
N ASP A 23 13.58 4.54 17.86
CA ASP A 23 14.59 5.22 17.05
C ASP A 23 15.54 4.22 16.35
N LEU A 24 16.40 4.72 15.45
CA LEU A 24 17.38 3.90 14.71
C LEU A 24 18.76 3.80 15.39
N ARG A 25 18.88 4.24 16.63
CA ARG A 25 20.13 4.05 17.38
C ARG A 25 20.27 2.57 17.77
N ALA A 26 21.40 2.00 17.44
CA ALA A 26 21.73 0.61 17.73
C ALA A 26 23.12 0.52 18.37
N ASP A 27 23.39 -0.52 19.13
CA ASP A 27 24.70 -0.81 19.70
C ASP A 27 25.05 -2.30 19.52
N TYR A 28 26.16 -2.75 20.13
CA TYR A 28 26.63 -4.13 20.01
C TYR A 28 25.70 -5.18 20.65
N ARG A 29 24.73 -4.75 21.47
CA ARG A 29 23.77 -5.63 22.16
C ARG A 29 22.50 -5.85 21.36
N GLU A 30 22.10 -4.87 20.56
CA GLU A 30 20.86 -4.93 19.79
C GLU A 30 21.02 -4.23 18.45
N ASN A 31 20.94 -4.98 17.35
CA ASN A 31 20.90 -4.43 16.00
C ASN A 31 19.46 -4.00 15.60
N LEU A 32 19.33 -3.28 14.49
CA LEU A 32 18.04 -2.73 14.06
C LEU A 32 16.96 -3.79 13.80
N PRO A 33 17.20 -4.93 13.12
CA PRO A 33 16.23 -6.02 13.02
C PRO A 33 15.77 -6.58 14.37
N GLN A 34 16.68 -6.74 15.33
CA GLN A 34 16.32 -7.17 16.70
C GLN A 34 15.47 -6.11 17.40
N LYS A 35 15.81 -4.83 17.20
CA LYS A 35 15.02 -3.72 17.75
C LYS A 35 13.61 -3.66 17.16
N LEU A 36 13.45 -3.93 15.85
CA LEU A 36 12.14 -4.09 15.24
C LEU A 36 11.37 -5.27 15.85
N THR A 37 12.03 -6.40 16.10
CA THR A 37 11.42 -7.55 16.79
C THR A 37 10.96 -7.17 18.20
N ARG A 38 11.74 -6.40 18.94
CA ARG A 38 11.35 -5.89 20.27
C ARG A 38 10.17 -4.93 20.17
N LEU A 39 10.16 -4.04 19.17
CA LEU A 39 9.03 -3.13 18.91
C LEU A 39 7.74 -3.92 18.68
N MET A 40 7.74 -4.91 17.79
CA MET A 40 6.59 -5.77 17.50
C MET A 40 6.08 -6.49 18.77
N LYS A 41 7.00 -7.02 19.59
CA LYS A 41 6.65 -7.68 20.87
C LYS A 41 6.00 -6.69 21.83
N THR A 42 6.61 -5.53 22.04
CA THR A 42 6.12 -4.51 22.99
C THR A 42 4.79 -3.92 22.55
N ALA A 43 4.61 -3.71 21.24
CA ALA A 43 3.36 -3.24 20.64
C ALA A 43 2.23 -4.30 20.64
N GLY A 44 2.50 -5.52 21.10
CA GLY A 44 1.48 -6.55 21.29
C GLY A 44 1.23 -7.45 20.09
N MET A 45 1.99 -7.39 19.00
CA MET A 45 1.82 -8.25 17.83
C MET A 45 1.84 -9.75 18.16
N GLY A 46 2.56 -10.13 19.24
CA GLY A 46 2.60 -11.50 19.74
C GLY A 46 1.29 -12.02 20.34
N GLN A 47 0.26 -11.17 20.53
CA GLN A 47 -1.08 -11.57 20.97
C GLN A 47 -1.92 -12.15 19.84
N ILE A 48 -1.51 -11.92 18.58
CA ILE A 48 -2.15 -12.54 17.42
C ILE A 48 -1.80 -14.03 17.42
N ASP A 49 -2.82 -14.86 17.30
CA ASP A 49 -2.65 -16.30 17.09
C ASP A 49 -2.18 -16.55 15.65
N PHE A 50 -0.93 -17.00 15.51
CA PHE A 50 -0.31 -17.31 14.21
C PHE A 50 -0.24 -18.80 13.93
N GLU A 51 -0.52 -19.68 14.92
CA GLU A 51 -0.31 -21.11 14.78
C GLU A 51 -1.07 -21.67 13.57
N ASP A 52 -0.35 -22.32 12.66
CA ASP A 52 -0.82 -22.89 11.40
C ASP A 52 -1.52 -21.92 10.42
N LYS A 53 -1.47 -20.59 10.68
CA LYS A 53 -2.16 -19.57 9.89
C LYS A 53 -1.29 -18.96 8.79
N PHE A 54 -1.91 -18.69 7.64
CA PHE A 54 -1.28 -17.89 6.59
C PHE A 54 -1.28 -16.42 6.99
N ALA A 55 -0.10 -15.78 6.96
CA ALA A 55 0.08 -14.38 7.28
C ALA A 55 0.59 -13.60 6.04
N ALA A 56 -0.26 -12.74 5.49
CA ALA A 56 0.13 -11.85 4.41
C ALA A 56 0.92 -10.65 4.96
N ILE A 57 2.17 -10.53 4.58
CA ILE A 57 3.00 -9.35 4.86
C ILE A 57 2.96 -8.46 3.61
N LYS A 58 2.14 -7.42 3.66
CA LYS A 58 1.98 -6.46 2.56
C LYS A 58 3.04 -5.38 2.64
N LEU A 59 3.81 -5.27 1.57
CA LEU A 59 4.78 -4.19 1.41
C LEU A 59 4.87 -3.78 -0.07
N HIS A 60 5.58 -2.69 -0.33
CA HIS A 60 5.93 -2.26 -1.68
C HIS A 60 7.34 -2.76 -2.01
N PHE A 61 7.51 -3.48 -3.12
CA PHE A 61 8.82 -4.05 -3.50
C PHE A 61 9.78 -3.05 -4.15
N GLY A 62 9.32 -1.81 -4.41
CA GLY A 62 10.07 -0.80 -5.16
C GLY A 62 9.95 -0.97 -6.68
N GLU A 63 9.88 0.13 -7.41
CA GLU A 63 10.02 0.11 -8.87
C GLU A 63 11.50 -0.07 -9.21
N PRO A 64 11.87 -0.85 -10.26
CA PRO A 64 13.26 -0.99 -10.67
C PRO A 64 13.93 0.36 -10.94
N GLY A 65 15.05 0.63 -10.26
CA GLY A 65 15.76 1.91 -10.27
C GLY A 65 15.55 2.76 -9.02
N ASN A 66 14.45 2.59 -8.29
CA ASN A 66 14.25 3.20 -6.98
C ASN A 66 15.14 2.51 -5.93
N LEU A 67 15.77 3.26 -5.04
CA LEU A 67 16.62 2.74 -3.96
C LEU A 67 16.15 3.16 -2.58
N ALA A 68 15.06 3.93 -2.46
CA ALA A 68 14.49 4.36 -1.19
C ALA A 68 13.53 3.33 -0.57
N PHE A 69 13.09 2.31 -1.32
CA PHE A 69 12.20 1.27 -0.81
C PHE A 69 12.78 0.52 0.39
N LEU A 70 11.92 -0.13 1.18
CA LEU A 70 12.33 -0.89 2.36
C LEU A 70 13.26 -2.05 1.99
N ARG A 71 14.39 -2.15 2.68
CA ARG A 71 15.34 -3.26 2.50
C ARG A 71 14.71 -4.60 2.90
N PRO A 72 15.03 -5.71 2.19
CA PRO A 72 14.50 -7.05 2.48
C PRO A 72 14.72 -7.51 3.94
N ASN A 73 15.74 -7.00 4.61
CA ASN A 73 16.06 -7.30 6.00
C ASN A 73 14.91 -6.96 6.97
N TRP A 74 14.16 -5.90 6.70
CA TRP A 74 12.99 -5.53 7.49
C TRP A 74 11.86 -6.56 7.32
N ALA A 75 11.58 -6.96 6.07
CA ALA A 75 10.60 -8.00 5.78
C ALA A 75 10.99 -9.33 6.41
N LYS A 76 12.31 -9.67 6.41
CA LYS A 76 12.81 -10.87 7.07
C LYS A 76 12.51 -10.86 8.56
N ALA A 77 12.76 -9.76 9.28
CA ALA A 77 12.50 -9.66 10.71
C ALA A 77 11.01 -9.90 11.04
N VAL A 78 10.08 -9.39 10.21
CA VAL A 78 8.64 -9.62 10.35
C VAL A 78 8.29 -11.08 10.04
N ALA A 79 8.84 -11.65 8.97
CA ALA A 79 8.58 -13.04 8.59
C ALA A 79 9.10 -14.03 9.65
N ASP A 80 10.30 -13.80 10.19
CA ASP A 80 10.87 -14.62 11.27
C ASP A 80 10.01 -14.55 12.53
N PHE A 81 9.51 -13.36 12.89
CA PHE A 81 8.60 -13.18 14.03
C PHE A 81 7.32 -14.01 13.92
N VAL A 82 6.73 -14.06 12.72
CA VAL A 82 5.55 -14.89 12.43
C VAL A 82 5.87 -16.38 12.51
N LYS A 83 6.97 -16.81 11.88
CA LYS A 83 7.40 -18.22 11.89
C LYS A 83 7.73 -18.75 13.27
N GLU A 84 8.39 -17.97 14.11
CA GLU A 84 8.67 -18.31 15.50
C GLU A 84 7.41 -18.62 16.32
N ARG A 85 6.23 -18.24 15.80
CA ARG A 85 4.90 -18.45 16.39
C ARG A 85 4.04 -19.43 15.61
N GLY A 86 4.67 -20.32 14.81
CA GLY A 86 3.99 -21.35 14.04
C GLY A 86 3.28 -20.86 12.78
N GLY A 87 3.37 -19.57 12.43
CA GLY A 87 2.70 -18.99 11.28
C GLY A 87 3.40 -19.26 9.95
N LYS A 88 2.66 -19.12 8.86
CA LYS A 88 3.09 -19.32 7.46
C LYS A 88 3.11 -17.98 6.73
N PRO A 89 4.16 -17.14 6.90
CA PRO A 89 4.21 -15.83 6.26
C PRO A 89 4.53 -15.93 4.78
N PHE A 90 3.99 -14.97 4.02
CA PHE A 90 4.40 -14.68 2.65
C PHE A 90 4.41 -13.17 2.42
N LEU A 91 5.33 -12.70 1.57
CA LEU A 91 5.36 -11.30 1.13
C LEU A 91 4.40 -11.12 -0.02
N THR A 92 3.71 -9.99 -0.05
CA THR A 92 2.72 -9.73 -1.10
C THR A 92 2.59 -8.27 -1.48
N ASP A 93 2.19 -8.06 -2.73
CA ASP A 93 1.70 -6.82 -3.32
C ASP A 93 0.74 -7.19 -4.45
N CYS A 94 0.00 -6.22 -5.01
CA CYS A 94 -0.78 -6.38 -6.23
C CYS A 94 -0.12 -5.65 -7.40
N ASN A 95 -0.38 -6.13 -8.62
CA ASN A 95 0.13 -5.55 -9.85
C ASN A 95 -0.27 -4.08 -10.01
N THR A 96 0.59 -3.32 -10.67
CA THR A 96 0.37 -1.88 -10.88
C THR A 96 -0.61 -1.62 -12.02
N LEU A 97 -1.19 -0.43 -12.02
CA LEU A 97 -2.05 0.07 -13.06
C LEU A 97 -1.28 0.84 -14.14
N TYR A 98 -0.19 1.50 -13.74
CA TYR A 98 0.66 2.28 -14.64
C TYR A 98 1.65 1.39 -15.39
N VAL A 99 2.28 1.97 -16.40
CA VAL A 99 3.38 1.37 -17.15
C VAL A 99 4.64 1.37 -16.31
N GLY A 100 5.18 0.16 -16.05
CA GLY A 100 6.38 -0.01 -15.23
C GLY A 100 6.77 -1.48 -15.12
N GLY A 101 7.74 -1.77 -14.27
CA GLY A 101 8.28 -3.11 -14.04
C GLY A 101 7.36 -4.05 -13.27
N ARG A 102 6.17 -3.61 -12.81
CA ARG A 102 5.29 -4.39 -11.94
C ARG A 102 3.86 -4.54 -12.46
N LYS A 103 3.67 -4.49 -13.78
CA LYS A 103 2.34 -4.53 -14.43
C LYS A 103 1.73 -5.93 -14.58
N ASN A 104 2.47 -7.00 -14.36
CA ASN A 104 2.02 -8.39 -14.31
C ASN A 104 2.86 -9.16 -13.31
N ALA A 105 2.41 -10.35 -12.87
CA ALA A 105 3.06 -11.05 -11.78
C ALA A 105 4.51 -11.47 -12.08
N LEU A 106 4.86 -11.79 -13.32
CA LEU A 106 6.23 -12.21 -13.65
C LEU A 106 7.17 -11.01 -13.57
N ASP A 107 6.86 -9.92 -14.29
CA ASP A 107 7.65 -8.68 -14.21
C ASP A 107 7.72 -8.15 -12.77
N HIS A 108 6.61 -8.27 -12.00
CA HIS A 108 6.55 -7.83 -10.61
C HIS A 108 7.47 -8.66 -9.70
N MET A 109 7.51 -9.97 -9.90
CA MET A 109 8.43 -10.84 -9.17
C MET A 109 9.88 -10.58 -9.56
N ASP A 110 10.16 -10.34 -10.86
CA ASP A 110 11.49 -9.95 -11.32
C ASP A 110 11.94 -8.63 -10.69
N ALA A 111 11.05 -7.62 -10.63
CA ALA A 111 11.31 -6.36 -9.94
C ALA A 111 11.61 -6.57 -8.45
N ALA A 112 10.83 -7.41 -7.75
CA ALA A 112 11.08 -7.75 -6.35
C ALA A 112 12.45 -8.42 -6.17
N MET A 113 12.82 -9.36 -7.06
CA MET A 113 14.11 -10.06 -7.01
C MET A 113 15.29 -9.12 -7.30
N LEU A 114 15.16 -8.21 -8.27
CA LEU A 114 16.16 -7.18 -8.56
C LEU A 114 16.39 -6.27 -7.36
N ASN A 115 15.34 -5.97 -6.61
CA ASN A 115 15.39 -5.19 -5.38
C ASN A 115 15.77 -6.02 -4.14
N GLY A 116 16.21 -7.26 -4.35
CA GLY A 116 16.75 -8.14 -3.32
C GLY A 116 15.73 -8.95 -2.51
N PHE A 117 14.44 -8.87 -2.81
CA PHE A 117 13.42 -9.69 -2.18
C PHE A 117 13.38 -11.09 -2.83
N SER A 118 13.61 -12.10 -2.03
CA SER A 118 13.55 -13.50 -2.46
C SER A 118 13.35 -14.41 -1.25
N PRO A 119 12.96 -15.66 -1.44
CA PRO A 119 12.91 -16.62 -0.33
C PRO A 119 14.26 -16.80 0.39
N LEU A 120 15.37 -16.59 -0.31
CA LEU A 120 16.73 -16.67 0.29
C LEU A 120 17.02 -15.48 1.20
N SER A 121 16.63 -14.26 0.81
CA SER A 121 16.92 -13.03 1.57
C SER A 121 15.92 -12.78 2.69
N THR A 122 14.64 -13.14 2.48
CA THR A 122 13.55 -12.83 3.42
C THR A 122 13.07 -14.03 4.22
N GLY A 123 13.43 -15.24 3.78
CA GLY A 123 13.03 -16.47 4.43
C GLY A 123 11.59 -16.90 4.14
N CYS A 124 10.79 -16.19 3.33
CA CYS A 124 9.44 -16.59 2.96
C CYS A 124 9.16 -16.35 1.47
N GLN A 125 8.09 -16.95 0.97
CA GLN A 125 7.70 -16.86 -0.44
C GLN A 125 7.11 -15.49 -0.77
N ILE A 126 7.13 -15.14 -2.07
CA ILE A 126 6.46 -13.97 -2.62
C ILE A 126 5.26 -14.45 -3.42
N ILE A 127 4.09 -13.85 -3.18
CA ILE A 127 2.85 -14.11 -3.91
C ILE A 127 2.30 -12.77 -4.39
N ILE A 128 2.16 -12.60 -5.71
CA ILE A 128 1.47 -11.44 -6.27
C ILE A 128 -0.02 -11.69 -6.17
N ALA A 129 -0.69 -10.93 -5.30
CA ALA A 129 -2.00 -11.30 -4.75
C ALA A 129 -3.15 -11.27 -5.74
N ASP A 130 -3.05 -10.48 -6.80
CA ASP A 130 -4.07 -10.35 -7.84
C ASP A 130 -3.75 -11.19 -9.11
N GLY A 131 -2.85 -12.17 -8.97
CA GLY A 131 -2.52 -13.16 -9.98
C GLY A 131 -1.75 -12.63 -11.19
N LEU A 132 -1.61 -13.48 -12.21
CA LEU A 132 -0.72 -13.26 -13.35
C LEU A 132 -0.99 -11.92 -14.07
N LYS A 133 -2.24 -11.52 -14.21
CA LYS A 133 -2.66 -10.35 -15.00
C LYS A 133 -3.35 -9.26 -14.19
N GLY A 134 -3.31 -9.33 -12.86
CA GLY A 134 -3.91 -8.35 -11.99
C GLY A 134 -5.45 -8.44 -11.88
N ASN A 135 -6.02 -9.62 -12.14
CA ASN A 135 -7.46 -9.83 -12.18
C ASN A 135 -7.94 -11.06 -11.38
N ASP A 136 -7.07 -11.64 -10.57
CA ASP A 136 -7.48 -12.62 -9.56
C ASP A 136 -7.87 -11.86 -8.30
N GLU A 137 -9.17 -11.59 -8.17
CA GLU A 137 -9.71 -10.69 -7.17
C GLU A 137 -10.93 -11.28 -6.47
N VAL A 138 -11.25 -10.73 -5.33
CA VAL A 138 -12.51 -10.94 -4.61
C VAL A 138 -13.14 -9.58 -4.34
N GLU A 139 -14.46 -9.51 -4.49
CA GLU A 139 -15.24 -8.33 -4.10
C GLU A 139 -15.56 -8.41 -2.61
N VAL A 140 -15.13 -7.41 -1.86
CA VAL A 140 -15.33 -7.31 -0.41
C VAL A 140 -16.23 -6.13 -0.11
N PRO A 141 -17.37 -6.32 0.56
CA PRO A 141 -18.26 -5.22 0.95
C PRO A 141 -17.53 -4.20 1.83
N VAL A 142 -17.70 -2.91 1.54
CA VAL A 142 -17.19 -1.81 2.36
C VAL A 142 -18.28 -1.39 3.35
N ARG A 143 -18.05 -1.59 4.64
CA ARG A 143 -19.00 -1.21 5.67
C ARG A 143 -19.02 0.30 5.87
N GLY A 144 -20.14 0.93 5.56
CA GLY A 144 -20.27 2.39 5.63
C GLY A 144 -19.62 3.14 4.47
N GLY A 145 -19.22 2.44 3.40
CA GLY A 145 -18.62 3.06 2.22
C GLY A 145 -19.55 4.03 1.51
N GLU A 146 -19.03 5.20 1.16
CA GLU A 146 -19.73 6.27 0.48
C GLU A 146 -19.42 6.29 -1.03
N TYR A 147 -18.20 5.88 -1.38
CA TYR A 147 -17.65 5.90 -2.74
C TYR A 147 -17.57 4.51 -3.36
N VAL A 148 -17.34 3.49 -2.53
CA VAL A 148 -17.13 2.10 -2.94
C VAL A 148 -18.10 1.19 -2.18
N LYS A 149 -18.89 0.41 -2.90
CA LYS A 149 -19.78 -0.59 -2.27
C LYS A 149 -19.06 -1.90 -1.99
N ASN A 150 -18.34 -2.39 -2.99
CA ASN A 150 -17.54 -3.61 -2.92
C ASN A 150 -16.13 -3.30 -3.44
N ALA A 151 -15.14 -3.38 -2.58
CA ALA A 151 -13.75 -3.20 -2.95
C ALA A 151 -13.23 -4.46 -3.66
N LYS A 152 -12.49 -4.27 -4.75
CA LYS A 152 -11.90 -5.37 -5.54
C LYS A 152 -10.47 -5.59 -5.06
N ILE A 153 -10.29 -6.59 -4.20
CA ILE A 153 -9.03 -6.87 -3.50
C ILE A 153 -8.36 -8.11 -4.12
N GLY A 154 -7.03 -8.08 -4.22
CA GLY A 154 -6.26 -9.24 -4.66
C GLY A 154 -6.54 -10.46 -3.79
N ARG A 155 -6.89 -11.60 -4.43
CA ARG A 155 -7.41 -12.79 -3.75
C ARG A 155 -6.50 -13.29 -2.65
N ALA A 156 -5.19 -13.43 -2.90
CA ALA A 156 -4.28 -14.00 -1.91
C ALA A 156 -4.15 -13.14 -0.63
N VAL A 157 -4.45 -11.83 -0.70
CA VAL A 157 -4.55 -10.98 0.50
C VAL A 157 -5.73 -11.41 1.35
N MET A 158 -6.88 -11.71 0.74
CA MET A 158 -8.10 -12.06 1.47
C MET A 158 -8.15 -13.54 1.90
N ASP A 159 -7.41 -14.42 1.21
CA ASP A 159 -7.25 -15.82 1.59
C ASP A 159 -6.33 -16.01 2.82
N ALA A 160 -5.55 -15.01 3.18
CA ALA A 160 -4.71 -15.05 4.37
C ALA A 160 -5.54 -14.86 5.66
N ASP A 161 -5.19 -15.60 6.72
CA ASP A 161 -5.85 -15.53 8.03
C ASP A 161 -5.46 -14.27 8.81
N VAL A 162 -4.21 -13.83 8.66
CA VAL A 162 -3.64 -12.65 9.33
C VAL A 162 -3.09 -11.69 8.29
N PHE A 163 -3.31 -10.40 8.50
CA PHE A 163 -2.78 -9.36 7.64
C PHE A 163 -1.79 -8.46 8.38
N ILE A 164 -0.62 -8.24 7.80
CA ILE A 164 0.41 -7.35 8.34
C ILE A 164 0.78 -6.33 7.26
N SER A 165 0.64 -5.04 7.54
CA SER A 165 1.22 -4.01 6.67
C SER A 165 2.63 -3.66 7.15
N LEU A 166 3.61 -3.79 6.25
CA LEU A 166 4.98 -3.30 6.44
C LEU A 166 5.19 -2.14 5.47
N THR A 167 5.21 -0.94 6.00
CA THR A 167 5.08 0.28 5.21
C THR A 167 6.37 1.10 5.22
N HIS A 168 6.85 1.48 4.03
CA HIS A 168 7.76 2.60 3.87
C HIS A 168 6.93 3.88 3.88
N PHE A 169 7.18 4.74 4.86
CA PHE A 169 6.49 6.02 4.98
C PHE A 169 7.24 7.10 4.19
N LYS A 170 6.58 7.75 3.24
CA LYS A 170 7.18 8.69 2.27
C LYS A 170 6.16 9.66 1.69
N GLY A 171 6.61 10.67 0.94
CA GLY A 171 5.75 11.55 0.16
C GLY A 171 5.01 10.81 -0.96
N HIS A 172 3.98 11.47 -1.50
CA HIS A 172 3.20 10.97 -2.61
C HIS A 172 2.48 12.10 -3.35
N GLU A 173 2.65 12.16 -4.64
CA GLU A 173 2.22 13.22 -5.55
C GLU A 173 0.69 13.41 -5.67
N GLU A 174 -0.11 12.38 -5.34
CA GLU A 174 -1.59 12.49 -5.38
C GLU A 174 -2.22 12.37 -3.99
N ALA A 175 -1.65 11.54 -3.11
CA ALA A 175 -2.22 11.30 -1.79
C ALA A 175 -1.60 12.16 -0.68
N GLY A 176 -0.60 12.99 -1.00
CA GLY A 176 0.22 13.75 -0.05
C GLY A 176 1.33 12.89 0.56
N PHE A 177 0.98 11.76 1.17
CA PHE A 177 1.95 10.78 1.65
C PHE A 177 1.48 9.34 1.37
N GLY A 178 2.43 8.40 1.42
CA GLY A 178 2.18 6.97 1.35
C GLY A 178 2.47 6.32 2.71
N GLY A 179 1.44 6.16 3.53
CA GLY A 179 1.47 5.49 4.82
C GLY A 179 0.82 4.10 4.81
N ALA A 180 0.43 3.60 6.01
CA ALA A 180 -0.20 2.30 6.18
C ALA A 180 -1.54 2.22 5.43
N LEU A 181 -2.42 3.23 5.55
CA LEU A 181 -3.70 3.24 4.85
C LEU A 181 -3.55 3.12 3.33
N LYS A 182 -2.60 3.86 2.74
CA LYS A 182 -2.33 3.76 1.30
C LYS A 182 -1.70 2.41 0.92
N ASN A 183 -0.76 1.91 1.71
CA ASN A 183 -0.15 0.59 1.50
C ASN A 183 -1.20 -0.52 1.54
N ILE A 184 -2.19 -0.41 2.40
CA ILE A 184 -3.32 -1.34 2.50
C ILE A 184 -4.30 -1.11 1.34
N GLY A 185 -4.94 0.05 1.27
CA GLY A 185 -6.06 0.32 0.37
C GLY A 185 -5.67 0.27 -1.11
N MET A 186 -4.74 1.13 -1.53
CA MET A 186 -4.25 1.14 -2.91
C MET A 186 -3.42 -0.12 -3.20
N GLY A 187 -2.57 -0.52 -2.25
CA GLY A 187 -1.63 -1.61 -2.44
C GLY A 187 -2.31 -2.97 -2.62
N CYS A 188 -3.37 -3.28 -1.86
CA CYS A 188 -4.10 -4.55 -1.96
C CYS A 188 -5.21 -4.55 -3.01
N GLY A 189 -5.57 -3.39 -3.57
CA GLY A 189 -6.52 -3.32 -4.68
C GLY A 189 -6.00 -4.11 -5.89
N SER A 190 -6.85 -4.94 -6.51
CA SER A 190 -6.57 -5.53 -7.80
C SER A 190 -6.39 -4.44 -8.87
N ARG A 191 -6.07 -4.82 -10.09
CA ARG A 191 -6.00 -3.86 -11.19
C ARG A 191 -7.33 -3.11 -11.38
N ALA A 192 -8.47 -3.81 -11.31
CA ALA A 192 -9.79 -3.19 -11.38
C ALA A 192 -10.04 -2.31 -10.14
N GLY A 193 -9.59 -2.72 -8.97
CA GLY A 193 -9.68 -1.94 -7.75
C GLY A 193 -8.83 -0.66 -7.80
N LYS A 194 -7.61 -0.74 -8.29
CA LYS A 194 -6.78 0.45 -8.51
C LYS A 194 -7.40 1.40 -9.54
N MET A 195 -8.00 0.84 -10.61
CA MET A 195 -8.74 1.63 -11.59
C MET A 195 -9.90 2.40 -10.95
N GLU A 196 -10.69 1.75 -10.09
CA GLU A 196 -11.80 2.38 -9.40
C GLU A 196 -11.36 3.47 -8.40
N GLN A 197 -10.20 3.31 -7.79
CA GLN A 197 -9.66 4.32 -6.88
C GLN A 197 -9.16 5.57 -7.62
N HIS A 198 -8.42 5.40 -8.73
CA HIS A 198 -7.82 6.51 -9.47
C HIS A 198 -8.72 7.17 -10.51
N ASN A 199 -9.87 6.57 -10.81
CA ASN A 199 -10.64 7.01 -11.97
C ASN A 199 -12.15 6.79 -11.77
N ALA A 200 -12.94 7.64 -12.37
CA ALA A 200 -14.38 7.40 -12.55
C ALA A 200 -14.65 6.26 -13.57
N GLY A 201 -13.60 5.58 -14.10
CA GLY A 201 -13.93 4.36 -14.69
C GLY A 201 -13.16 3.67 -15.79
N LYS A 202 -12.52 4.29 -16.79
CA LYS A 202 -12.26 3.49 -18.02
C LYS A 202 -10.97 3.91 -18.74
N PRO A 203 -10.14 2.93 -19.18
CA PRO A 203 -8.89 3.23 -19.86
C PRO A 203 -9.14 3.83 -21.27
N HIS A 204 -8.14 4.53 -21.79
CA HIS A 204 -8.09 5.02 -23.15
C HIS A 204 -6.92 4.40 -23.92
N VAL A 205 -6.88 4.64 -25.23
CA VAL A 205 -5.76 4.20 -26.09
C VAL A 205 -4.93 5.42 -26.50
N ALA A 206 -3.66 5.42 -26.10
CA ALA A 206 -2.66 6.36 -26.61
C ALA A 206 -2.31 5.93 -28.05
N GLN A 207 -2.91 6.61 -29.02
CA GLN A 207 -2.89 6.19 -30.42
C GLN A 207 -1.49 6.18 -31.02
N GLU A 208 -0.61 7.07 -30.57
CA GLU A 208 0.79 7.16 -30.99
C GLU A 208 1.59 5.89 -30.66
N HIS A 209 1.26 5.19 -29.59
CA HIS A 209 1.90 3.94 -29.19
C HIS A 209 1.20 2.68 -29.73
N CYS A 210 -0.04 2.80 -30.17
CA CYS A 210 -0.82 1.65 -30.65
C CYS A 210 -0.35 1.19 -32.03
N VAL A 211 -0.03 -0.11 -32.12
CA VAL A 211 0.38 -0.77 -33.39
C VAL A 211 -0.70 -1.70 -33.94
N GLY A 212 -1.89 -1.77 -33.33
CA GLY A 212 -3.01 -2.57 -33.78
C GLY A 212 -2.81 -4.10 -33.69
N CYS A 213 -2.00 -4.58 -32.74
CA CYS A 213 -1.68 -6.01 -32.63
C CYS A 213 -2.86 -6.90 -32.16
N GLY A 214 -3.96 -6.32 -31.69
CA GLY A 214 -5.17 -7.02 -31.27
C GLY A 214 -5.08 -7.78 -29.94
N ALA A 215 -4.00 -7.64 -29.15
CA ALA A 215 -3.88 -8.31 -27.86
C ALA A 215 -5.00 -7.91 -26.92
N CYS A 216 -5.32 -6.62 -26.86
CA CYS A 216 -6.40 -6.05 -26.04
C CYS A 216 -7.79 -6.55 -26.45
N THR A 217 -8.04 -6.75 -27.74
CA THR A 217 -9.32 -7.29 -28.21
C THR A 217 -9.51 -8.74 -27.76
N ARG A 218 -8.47 -9.57 -27.85
CA ARG A 218 -8.52 -10.98 -27.46
C ARG A 218 -8.74 -11.19 -25.97
N ILE A 219 -8.30 -10.27 -25.12
CA ILE A 219 -8.45 -10.38 -23.66
C ILE A 219 -9.76 -9.76 -23.13
N CYS A 220 -10.44 -8.94 -23.93
CA CYS A 220 -11.63 -8.22 -23.49
C CYS A 220 -12.85 -9.15 -23.45
N ALA A 221 -13.25 -9.58 -22.25
CA ALA A 221 -14.41 -10.43 -22.03
C ALA A 221 -15.76 -9.74 -22.38
N HIS A 222 -15.76 -8.40 -22.46
CA HIS A 222 -16.96 -7.59 -22.72
C HIS A 222 -17.03 -7.09 -24.16
N SER A 223 -16.13 -7.53 -25.03
CA SER A 223 -16.01 -7.07 -26.43
C SER A 223 -16.04 -5.53 -26.57
N GLY A 224 -15.52 -4.83 -25.56
CA GLY A 224 -15.47 -3.37 -25.53
C GLY A 224 -14.24 -2.79 -26.24
N VAL A 225 -13.38 -3.62 -26.85
CA VAL A 225 -12.18 -3.16 -27.58
C VAL A 225 -12.27 -3.65 -29.02
N THR A 226 -12.09 -2.74 -29.97
CA THR A 226 -12.01 -3.03 -31.40
C THR A 226 -10.71 -2.54 -31.98
N VAL A 227 -10.28 -3.12 -33.10
CA VAL A 227 -9.11 -2.65 -33.88
C VAL A 227 -9.55 -2.39 -35.30
N THR A 228 -9.42 -1.15 -35.74
CA THR A 228 -9.70 -0.67 -37.10
C THR A 228 -8.51 0.14 -37.57
N ASP A 229 -8.13 -0.03 -38.82
CA ASP A 229 -6.99 0.68 -39.45
C ASP A 229 -5.68 0.62 -38.61
N ARG A 230 -5.41 -0.56 -38.05
CA ARG A 230 -4.26 -0.83 -37.17
C ARG A 230 -4.22 0.03 -35.90
N LYS A 231 -5.36 0.53 -35.44
CA LYS A 231 -5.54 1.27 -34.20
C LYS A 231 -6.63 0.66 -33.35
N ALA A 232 -6.37 0.52 -32.05
CA ALA A 232 -7.37 0.07 -31.10
C ALA A 232 -8.26 1.24 -30.67
N SER A 233 -9.52 0.94 -30.38
CA SER A 233 -10.46 1.85 -29.73
C SER A 233 -11.23 1.12 -28.61
N ILE A 234 -11.62 1.84 -27.58
CA ILE A 234 -12.38 1.31 -26.45
C ILE A 234 -13.76 1.92 -26.43
N ASP A 235 -14.77 1.06 -26.57
CA ASP A 235 -16.17 1.44 -26.39
C ASP A 235 -16.47 1.51 -24.88
N HIS A 236 -16.58 2.71 -24.36
CA HIS A 236 -16.83 2.95 -22.94
C HIS A 236 -18.22 2.54 -22.47
N SER A 237 -19.18 2.34 -23.38
CA SER A 237 -20.49 1.81 -23.00
C SER A 237 -20.44 0.32 -22.64
N ARG A 238 -19.48 -0.42 -23.19
CA ARG A 238 -19.24 -1.86 -22.98
C ARG A 238 -18.09 -2.13 -22.02
N CYS A 239 -17.21 -1.17 -21.82
CA CYS A 239 -16.05 -1.30 -20.93
C CYS A 239 -16.51 -1.27 -19.45
N VAL A 240 -16.09 -2.25 -18.66
CA VAL A 240 -16.38 -2.36 -17.22
C VAL A 240 -15.19 -1.92 -16.33
N GLY A 241 -14.14 -1.33 -16.90
CA GLY A 241 -12.99 -0.83 -16.13
C GLY A 241 -12.07 -1.92 -15.52
N CYS A 242 -12.13 -3.18 -15.96
CA CYS A 242 -11.35 -4.27 -15.36
C CYS A 242 -9.82 -4.21 -15.62
N GLY A 243 -9.34 -3.31 -16.50
CA GLY A 243 -7.92 -3.09 -16.79
C GLY A 243 -7.14 -4.25 -17.45
N ARG A 244 -7.77 -5.37 -17.79
CA ARG A 244 -7.07 -6.54 -18.41
C ARG A 244 -6.30 -6.19 -19.68
N CYS A 245 -6.83 -5.25 -20.49
CA CYS A 245 -6.20 -4.79 -21.71
C CYS A 245 -4.89 -4.03 -21.46
N ILE A 246 -4.75 -3.38 -20.32
CA ILE A 246 -3.49 -2.72 -19.90
C ILE A 246 -2.41 -3.78 -19.70
N ALA A 247 -2.72 -4.85 -18.94
CA ALA A 247 -1.77 -5.92 -18.60
C ALA A 247 -1.14 -6.61 -19.82
N VAL A 248 -1.88 -6.69 -20.93
CA VAL A 248 -1.45 -7.46 -22.12
C VAL A 248 -0.94 -6.58 -23.25
N CYS A 249 -0.93 -5.27 -23.11
CA CYS A 249 -0.48 -4.37 -24.17
C CYS A 249 1.06 -4.38 -24.25
N PRO A 250 1.66 -4.91 -25.34
CA PRO A 250 3.12 -4.99 -25.45
C PRO A 250 3.77 -3.65 -25.78
N ARG A 251 2.96 -2.62 -26.06
CA ARG A 251 3.40 -1.26 -26.42
C ARG A 251 2.95 -0.23 -25.41
N ASP A 252 2.35 -0.66 -24.28
CA ASP A 252 1.83 0.20 -23.23
C ASP A 252 0.94 1.34 -23.76
N ALA A 253 0.20 1.03 -24.85
CA ALA A 253 -0.67 1.97 -25.53
C ALA A 253 -2.02 2.13 -24.82
N ILE A 254 -2.39 1.27 -23.85
CA ILE A 254 -3.64 1.40 -23.10
C ILE A 254 -3.32 1.97 -21.75
N ARG A 255 -3.86 3.15 -21.48
CA ARG A 255 -3.55 3.96 -20.31
C ARG A 255 -4.79 4.34 -19.53
N VAL A 256 -4.59 4.75 -18.30
CA VAL A 256 -5.63 5.26 -17.38
C VAL A 256 -5.72 6.77 -17.54
N ASN A 257 -6.93 7.30 -17.39
CA ASN A 257 -7.09 8.72 -17.10
C ASN A 257 -6.93 8.88 -15.58
N TRP A 258 -6.05 9.70 -15.14
CA TRP A 258 -5.89 10.05 -13.72
C TRP A 258 -6.78 11.26 -13.47
N ASP A 259 -8.13 11.05 -13.45
CA ASP A 259 -9.13 12.12 -13.42
C ASP A 259 -9.98 12.17 -12.16
N GLU A 260 -9.65 11.33 -11.15
CA GLU A 260 -10.27 11.43 -9.84
C GLU A 260 -9.73 12.66 -9.07
N THR A 261 -10.57 13.30 -8.27
CA THR A 261 -10.10 14.33 -7.36
C THR A 261 -9.25 13.74 -6.25
N VAL A 262 -8.22 14.45 -5.80
CA VAL A 262 -7.32 13.98 -4.74
C VAL A 262 -8.06 13.61 -3.45
N THR A 263 -9.10 14.37 -3.08
CA THR A 263 -9.93 14.09 -1.91
C THR A 263 -10.72 12.79 -2.07
N ASN A 264 -11.34 12.55 -3.23
CA ASN A 264 -12.08 11.31 -3.48
C ASN A 264 -11.15 10.10 -3.57
N LEU A 265 -9.97 10.27 -4.20
CA LEU A 265 -8.95 9.24 -4.22
C LEU A 265 -8.57 8.82 -2.79
N ASN A 266 -8.29 9.78 -1.92
CA ASN A 266 -7.92 9.54 -0.53
C ASN A 266 -9.04 8.85 0.27
N ARG A 267 -10.30 9.23 0.05
CA ARG A 267 -11.45 8.58 0.69
C ARG A 267 -11.65 7.14 0.17
N LYS A 268 -11.50 6.92 -1.13
CA LYS A 268 -11.54 5.56 -1.71
C LYS A 268 -10.39 4.69 -1.19
N ILE A 269 -9.20 5.23 -0.98
CA ILE A 269 -8.08 4.52 -0.35
C ILE A 269 -8.47 4.04 1.05
N ALA A 270 -9.10 4.89 1.87
CA ALA A 270 -9.58 4.53 3.19
C ALA A 270 -10.65 3.42 3.14
N GLU A 271 -11.60 3.49 2.21
CA GLU A 271 -12.64 2.47 2.02
C GLU A 271 -12.05 1.12 1.59
N TYR A 272 -11.10 1.12 0.67
CA TYR A 272 -10.37 -0.08 0.29
C TYR A 272 -9.53 -0.65 1.44
N ALA A 273 -8.91 0.21 2.24
CA ALA A 273 -8.17 -0.23 3.42
C ALA A 273 -9.10 -0.89 4.45
N GLN A 274 -10.27 -0.32 4.70
CA GLN A 274 -11.28 -0.90 5.57
C GLN A 274 -11.68 -2.30 5.10
N ALA A 275 -11.98 -2.48 3.81
CA ALA A 275 -12.34 -3.79 3.26
C ALA A 275 -11.26 -4.86 3.46
N VAL A 276 -9.98 -4.45 3.49
CA VAL A 276 -8.88 -5.39 3.72
C VAL A 276 -8.78 -5.82 5.18
N VAL A 277 -8.96 -4.90 6.14
CA VAL A 277 -8.66 -5.17 7.56
C VAL A 277 -9.89 -5.52 8.40
N ASP A 278 -11.10 -5.21 7.93
CA ASP A 278 -12.32 -5.41 8.71
C ASP A 278 -12.56 -6.90 9.04
N GLY A 279 -12.79 -7.18 10.31
CA GLY A 279 -13.18 -8.51 10.79
C GLY A 279 -12.08 -9.57 10.83
N ARG A 280 -10.78 -9.21 10.67
CA ARG A 280 -9.67 -10.18 10.80
C ARG A 280 -8.50 -9.63 11.61
N PRO A 281 -7.64 -10.51 12.17
CA PRO A 281 -6.43 -10.08 12.85
C PRO A 281 -5.50 -9.32 11.91
N CYS A 282 -5.10 -8.11 12.31
CA CYS A 282 -4.16 -7.30 11.54
C CYS A 282 -3.19 -6.56 12.47
N PHE A 283 -2.03 -6.20 11.93
CA PHE A 283 -1.02 -5.41 12.62
C PHE A 283 -0.27 -4.52 11.62
N HIS A 284 0.10 -3.31 12.04
CA HIS A 284 0.65 -2.31 11.16
C HIS A 284 2.02 -1.83 11.65
N ILE A 285 2.99 -1.78 10.72
CA ILE A 285 4.36 -1.33 10.96
C ILE A 285 4.70 -0.29 9.90
N SER A 286 5.17 0.87 10.31
CA SER A 286 5.64 1.93 9.42
C SER A 286 7.10 2.28 9.75
N LEU A 287 7.92 2.36 8.71
CA LEU A 287 9.32 2.75 8.80
C LEU A 287 9.49 4.15 8.19
N VAL A 288 9.78 5.12 9.04
CA VAL A 288 10.05 6.52 8.68
C VAL A 288 11.56 6.66 8.48
N ILE A 289 12.01 6.13 7.35
CA ILE A 289 13.43 6.08 6.92
C ILE A 289 13.50 6.36 5.44
N ASP A 290 14.58 6.96 4.98
CA ASP A 290 14.82 7.29 3.56
C ASP A 290 13.58 7.96 2.91
N VAL A 291 12.93 8.88 3.65
CA VAL A 291 11.65 9.49 3.29
C VAL A 291 11.81 10.29 2.01
N SER A 292 11.46 9.68 0.88
CA SER A 292 11.51 10.31 -0.45
C SER A 292 10.34 11.26 -0.67
N PRO A 293 10.48 12.29 -1.54
CA PRO A 293 9.37 13.21 -1.85
C PRO A 293 8.21 12.54 -2.59
N ASN A 294 8.49 11.49 -3.37
CA ASN A 294 7.52 10.77 -4.17
C ASN A 294 7.41 9.29 -3.79
N CYS A 295 6.44 8.59 -4.37
CA CYS A 295 6.17 7.18 -4.11
C CYS A 295 7.29 6.26 -4.62
N ASP A 296 7.51 5.12 -3.94
CA ASP A 296 8.37 4.02 -4.41
C ASP A 296 7.93 3.41 -5.75
N CYS A 297 6.81 3.88 -6.30
CA CYS A 297 6.34 3.50 -7.62
C CYS A 297 7.04 4.24 -8.77
N HIS A 298 7.88 5.23 -8.47
CA HIS A 298 8.78 5.89 -9.41
C HIS A 298 10.15 5.23 -9.41
N ALA A 299 10.75 5.07 -10.58
CA ALA A 299 12.11 4.53 -10.71
C ALA A 299 13.15 5.49 -10.10
N GLU A 300 12.91 6.78 -10.22
CA GLU A 300 13.66 7.86 -9.58
C GLU A 300 13.08 8.12 -8.18
N ASN A 301 13.90 8.05 -7.13
CA ASN A 301 13.42 8.29 -5.77
C ASN A 301 13.75 9.67 -5.20
N ASP A 302 14.71 10.38 -5.79
CA ASP A 302 15.28 11.62 -5.25
C ASP A 302 15.90 11.45 -3.84
N ALA A 303 16.50 12.49 -3.32
CA ALA A 303 17.07 12.52 -1.97
C ALA A 303 15.97 12.50 -0.90
N ALA A 304 16.29 11.93 0.27
CA ALA A 304 15.41 12.00 1.42
C ALA A 304 15.13 13.45 1.82
N ILE A 305 13.88 13.75 2.19
CA ILE A 305 13.46 15.11 2.54
C ILE A 305 13.83 15.52 3.97
N ILE A 306 13.95 14.53 4.86
CA ILE A 306 14.25 14.68 6.30
C ILE A 306 15.26 13.64 6.76
N PRO A 307 15.92 13.81 7.93
CA PRO A 307 16.69 12.73 8.56
C PRO A 307 15.79 11.53 8.88
N ASN A 308 16.37 10.34 8.89
CA ASN A 308 15.68 9.13 9.31
C ASN A 308 15.18 9.23 10.76
N VAL A 309 13.92 8.88 11.00
CA VAL A 309 13.26 9.02 12.32
C VAL A 309 13.25 7.71 13.09
N GLY A 310 12.68 6.65 12.50
CA GLY A 310 12.55 5.38 13.22
C GLY A 310 11.49 4.44 12.69
N MET A 311 11.11 3.52 13.58
CA MET A 311 10.15 2.45 13.34
C MET A 311 8.93 2.67 14.23
N PHE A 312 7.74 2.56 13.66
CA PHE A 312 6.47 2.74 14.35
C PHE A 312 5.61 1.49 14.20
N ALA A 313 4.81 1.16 15.22
CA ALA A 313 3.93 -0.01 15.20
C ALA A 313 2.65 0.23 16.00
N SER A 314 1.51 -0.22 15.47
CA SER A 314 0.20 -0.14 16.11
C SER A 314 -0.77 -1.18 15.54
N PHE A 315 -1.83 -1.49 16.29
CA PHE A 315 -3.02 -2.16 15.76
C PHE A 315 -3.95 -1.20 15.00
N ASP A 316 -3.81 0.09 15.22
CA ASP A 316 -4.61 1.15 14.59
C ASP A 316 -3.82 1.80 13.44
N PRO A 317 -4.24 1.60 12.18
CA PRO A 317 -3.52 2.17 11.03
C PRO A 317 -3.72 3.69 10.90
N VAL A 318 -4.82 4.26 11.44
CA VAL A 318 -5.10 5.70 11.40
C VAL A 318 -4.18 6.43 12.37
N ALA A 319 -4.12 5.98 13.62
CA ALA A 319 -3.22 6.49 14.65
C ALA A 319 -1.75 6.35 14.22
N LEU A 320 -1.40 5.22 13.59
CA LEU A 320 -0.06 4.97 13.08
C LEU A 320 0.35 5.98 12.01
N ASP A 321 -0.52 6.23 11.03
CA ASP A 321 -0.23 7.18 9.95
C ASP A 321 -0.16 8.61 10.51
N MET A 322 -1.06 9.00 11.40
CA MET A 322 -1.01 10.31 12.06
C MET A 322 0.29 10.53 12.84
N ALA A 323 0.70 9.54 13.65
CA ALA A 323 1.97 9.60 14.39
C ALA A 323 3.20 9.69 13.47
N CYS A 324 3.17 9.02 12.31
CA CYS A 324 4.24 9.11 11.33
C CYS A 324 4.29 10.48 10.63
N VAL A 325 3.14 11.08 10.28
CA VAL A 325 3.07 12.45 9.73
C VAL A 325 3.66 13.45 10.72
N ASP A 326 3.22 13.41 11.98
CA ASP A 326 3.73 14.30 13.02
C ASP A 326 5.23 14.13 13.24
N ALA A 327 5.70 12.88 13.21
CA ALA A 327 7.12 12.58 13.36
C ALA A 327 7.97 13.11 12.19
N VAL A 328 7.44 13.08 10.95
CA VAL A 328 8.08 13.69 9.76
C VAL A 328 8.08 15.21 9.89
N ASN A 329 6.94 15.81 10.19
CA ASN A 329 6.76 17.26 10.28
C ASN A 329 7.55 17.90 11.44
N ALA A 330 7.89 17.11 12.48
CA ALA A 330 8.77 17.53 13.56
C ALA A 330 10.25 17.59 13.19
N GLN A 331 10.67 17.03 12.04
CA GLN A 331 12.07 17.06 11.61
C GLN A 331 12.39 18.29 10.77
N PRO A 332 13.60 18.85 10.88
CA PRO A 332 14.05 19.85 9.92
C PRO A 332 14.25 19.22 8.53
N PRO A 333 13.94 19.91 7.44
CA PRO A 333 14.24 19.41 6.10
C PRO A 333 15.76 19.31 5.90
N LEU A 334 16.18 18.31 5.11
CA LEU A 334 17.59 18.18 4.74
C LEU A 334 18.00 19.32 3.78
N PRO A 335 19.19 19.89 3.96
CA PRO A 335 19.70 20.93 3.07
C PRO A 335 19.77 20.44 1.62
N GLY A 336 19.16 21.19 0.71
CA GLY A 336 19.14 20.85 -0.72
C GLY A 336 18.14 19.79 -1.14
N ALA A 337 17.37 19.21 -0.21
CA ALA A 337 16.26 18.31 -0.54
C ALA A 337 15.07 19.08 -1.12
N ALA A 338 14.13 18.36 -1.75
CA ALA A 338 12.93 18.94 -2.36
C ALA A 338 12.05 19.73 -1.35
N ALA A 339 12.05 19.35 -0.08
CA ALA A 339 11.35 20.04 1.00
C ALA A 339 12.16 21.17 1.66
N ALA A 340 13.35 21.50 1.13
CA ALA A 340 14.16 22.57 1.70
C ALA A 340 13.48 23.94 1.58
N GLY A 341 13.39 24.68 2.68
CA GLY A 341 12.75 25.98 2.76
C GLY A 341 11.79 26.09 3.94
N ASP A 342 10.96 27.13 3.95
CA ASP A 342 9.90 27.27 4.95
C ASP A 342 8.69 26.42 4.53
N CYS A 343 8.54 25.29 5.19
CA CYS A 343 7.47 24.32 4.91
C CYS A 343 6.18 24.58 5.74
N GLY A 344 6.12 25.65 6.54
CA GLY A 344 4.94 25.96 7.35
C GLY A 344 4.52 24.85 8.30
N HIS A 345 5.46 23.95 8.68
CA HIS A 345 5.24 22.78 9.51
C HIS A 345 4.47 21.60 8.85
N ASP A 346 4.25 21.61 7.53
CA ASP A 346 3.71 20.47 6.78
C ASP A 346 4.57 20.20 5.53
N HIS A 347 5.51 19.29 5.65
CA HIS A 347 6.40 18.89 4.55
C HIS A 347 5.65 18.33 3.35
N PHE A 348 4.59 17.57 3.59
CA PHE A 348 3.85 16.90 2.51
C PHE A 348 2.98 17.90 1.72
N HIS A 349 2.33 18.83 2.38
CA HIS A 349 1.60 19.89 1.69
C HIS A 349 2.54 20.88 0.98
N HIS A 350 3.74 21.12 1.56
CA HIS A 350 4.76 21.94 0.90
C HIS A 350 5.25 21.28 -0.41
N LEU A 351 5.48 19.97 -0.38
CA LEU A 351 5.91 19.20 -1.56
C LEU A 351 4.82 19.06 -2.62
N HIS A 352 3.60 18.83 -2.19
CA HIS A 352 2.44 18.50 -3.02
C HIS A 352 1.22 19.32 -2.61
N PRO A 353 1.21 20.65 -2.91
CA PRO A 353 0.18 21.58 -2.41
C PRO A 353 -1.23 21.30 -2.92
N GLU A 354 -1.35 20.55 -4.02
CA GLU A 354 -2.65 20.16 -4.59
C GLU A 354 -3.26 18.93 -3.88
N THR A 355 -2.56 18.33 -2.89
CA THR A 355 -3.02 17.12 -2.20
C THR A 355 -3.81 17.45 -0.93
N ASP A 356 -4.63 16.48 -0.50
CA ASP A 356 -5.48 16.55 0.70
C ASP A 356 -5.32 15.24 1.50
N TRP A 357 -4.13 15.06 2.09
CA TRP A 357 -3.80 13.83 2.81
C TRP A 357 -4.66 13.60 4.06
N MET A 358 -5.12 14.68 4.71
CA MET A 358 -5.97 14.60 5.90
C MET A 358 -7.30 13.91 5.61
N SER A 359 -7.87 14.09 4.41
CA SER A 359 -9.14 13.47 4.03
C SER A 359 -9.13 11.93 4.06
N CYS A 360 -7.95 11.30 3.87
CA CYS A 360 -7.81 9.84 4.04
C CYS A 360 -7.99 9.42 5.51
N LEU A 361 -7.31 10.13 6.42
CA LEU A 361 -7.35 9.84 7.86
C LEU A 361 -8.74 10.11 8.44
N GLU A 362 -9.35 11.25 8.09
CA GLU A 362 -10.69 11.61 8.53
C GLU A 362 -11.74 10.60 8.07
N HIS A 363 -11.64 10.17 6.83
CA HIS A 363 -12.57 9.18 6.30
C HIS A 363 -12.37 7.80 6.92
N ALA A 364 -11.12 7.37 7.13
CA ALA A 364 -10.80 6.12 7.81
C ALA A 364 -11.31 6.09 9.28
N GLU A 365 -11.17 7.21 9.99
CA GLU A 365 -11.73 7.39 11.34
C GLU A 365 -13.27 7.32 11.31
N LYS A 366 -13.92 7.99 10.36
CA LYS A 366 -15.37 7.92 10.15
C LYS A 366 -15.86 6.49 9.86
N LEU A 367 -15.08 5.69 9.15
CA LEU A 367 -15.36 4.27 8.88
C LEU A 367 -15.13 3.37 10.10
N GLY A 368 -14.62 3.90 11.22
CA GLY A 368 -14.34 3.15 12.44
C GLY A 368 -13.12 2.24 12.36
N MET A 369 -12.13 2.60 11.53
CA MET A 369 -10.87 1.85 11.42
C MET A 369 -9.89 2.15 12.55
N GLY A 370 -10.07 3.25 13.27
CA GLY A 370 -9.21 3.74 14.32
C GLY A 370 -9.47 5.21 14.62
N THR A 371 -8.51 5.88 15.23
CA THR A 371 -8.61 7.30 15.59
C THR A 371 -7.32 8.05 15.25
N ARG A 372 -7.43 9.34 14.93
CA ARG A 372 -6.28 10.24 14.74
C ARG A 372 -5.62 10.65 16.07
N GLU A 373 -6.30 10.42 17.19
CA GLU A 373 -5.72 10.67 18.51
C GLU A 373 -4.86 9.47 18.95
N TYR A 374 -3.63 9.73 19.36
CA TYR A 374 -2.71 8.66 19.73
C TYR A 374 -1.86 9.01 20.95
N GLU A 375 -1.46 7.97 21.69
CA GLU A 375 -0.41 8.01 22.71
C GLU A 375 0.89 7.43 22.11
N LEU A 376 1.93 8.25 21.98
CA LEU A 376 3.24 7.80 21.47
C LEU A 376 4.08 7.19 22.58
N ILE A 377 4.38 5.90 22.49
CA ILE A 377 5.14 5.14 23.48
C ILE A 377 6.53 4.82 22.90
N LYS A 378 7.56 5.46 23.45
CA LYS A 378 8.94 5.13 23.11
C LYS A 378 9.37 3.84 23.81
N ILE A 379 10.04 2.94 23.07
CA ILE A 379 10.59 1.67 23.57
C ILE A 379 12.12 1.68 23.59
#